data_9238ceaeb82e9cd3706ec7e5b0933dab
#
_entry.id   9238ceaeb82e9cd3706ec7e5b0933dab
#
_cell.length_a   1.000
_cell.length_b   1.000
_cell.length_c   1.000
_cell.angle_alpha   90.00
_cell.angle_beta   90.00
_cell.angle_gamma   90.00
#
_symmetry.space_group_name_H-M   'P 1'
#
loop_
_entity.id
_entity.type
_entity.pdbx_description
1 polymer ?
#
loop_
_entity_poly.entity_id
_entity_poly.type
_entity_poly.pdbx_seq_one_letter_code
_entity_poly.pdbx_strand_id
1 'polypeptide(L)'
;RTNEVAYACIELLMDSISEPPIIVIDENTGEELKGHDLTEFMKEPCPQVDEVDFWKANMMFLSIAGFMGWEQDNSNDGTIRAIYPIMPQYSSFMRGQGRLLDRIRYQPYTGMPYMDIPVERIMYYMYPDPRFYGLKPLGPTARLTDIIPVDTAMTQIVGQFLRNGAFISGQLVTDQIIDAEDARFAKETFRQAHGGPNNAGDVLVTGKGLKFERMNNTFREMVFPEVDARNEVRICMAYGIKPILISAKVGMDRST
;
A
#
# COMPACT_ATOMS: atom_id res chain seq x y z
N ARG A 1 -4.07 6.54 -4.77
CA ARG A 1 -3.70 5.41 -5.64
C ARG A 1 -3.05 4.36 -4.77
N THR A 2 -3.46 3.12 -4.91
CA THR A 2 -2.89 1.97 -4.20
C THR A 2 -1.63 1.54 -4.94
N ASN A 3 -0.54 1.32 -4.22
CA ASN A 3 0.66 0.71 -4.79
C ASN A 3 0.44 -0.79 -4.90
N GLU A 4 0.62 -1.36 -6.10
CA GLU A 4 0.30 -2.75 -6.41
C GLU A 4 1.14 -3.73 -5.60
N VAL A 5 2.44 -3.46 -5.47
CA VAL A 5 3.38 -4.31 -4.71
C VAL A 5 3.06 -4.29 -3.22
N ALA A 6 2.77 -3.10 -2.67
CA ALA A 6 2.37 -2.97 -1.26
C ALA A 6 1.04 -3.70 -0.99
N TYR A 7 0.09 -3.60 -1.92
CA TYR A 7 -1.18 -4.31 -1.81
C TYR A 7 -1.00 -5.83 -1.84
N ALA A 8 -0.21 -6.36 -2.78
CA ALA A 8 0.10 -7.79 -2.87
C ALA A 8 0.78 -8.32 -1.59
N CYS A 9 1.67 -7.52 -0.99
CA CYS A 9 2.27 -7.86 0.29
C CYS A 9 1.24 -7.96 1.41
N ILE A 10 0.32 -6.98 1.50
CA ILE A 10 -0.73 -6.98 2.51
C ILE A 10 -1.69 -8.17 2.31
N GLU A 11 -2.08 -8.44 1.07
CA GLU A 11 -2.97 -9.56 0.72
C GLU A 11 -2.35 -10.91 1.11
N LEU A 12 -1.07 -11.12 0.80
CA LEU A 12 -0.36 -12.32 1.23
C LEU A 12 -0.35 -12.49 2.75
N LEU A 13 -0.14 -11.41 3.50
CA LEU A 13 -0.17 -11.46 4.96
C LEU A 13 -1.59 -11.73 5.49
N MET A 14 -2.61 -11.14 4.87
CA MET A 14 -4.02 -11.37 5.22
C MET A 14 -4.40 -12.84 5.02
N ASP A 15 -4.05 -13.42 3.88
CA ASP A 15 -4.33 -14.82 3.58
C ASP A 15 -3.55 -15.76 4.51
N SER A 16 -2.27 -15.49 4.73
CA SER A 16 -1.42 -16.33 5.59
C SER A 16 -1.91 -16.39 7.03
N ILE A 17 -2.53 -15.34 7.57
CA ILE A 17 -3.04 -15.35 8.95
C ILE A 17 -4.45 -15.94 9.05
N SER A 18 -5.23 -15.86 7.97
CA SER A 18 -6.62 -16.32 7.97
C SER A 18 -6.79 -17.78 7.56
N GLU A 19 -5.78 -18.39 6.91
CA GLU A 19 -5.83 -19.81 6.50
C GLU A 19 -5.74 -20.81 7.66
N PRO A 20 -4.81 -20.65 8.65
CA PRO A 20 -4.72 -21.61 9.74
C PRO A 20 -5.89 -21.47 10.70
N PRO A 21 -6.57 -22.58 11.07
CA PRO A 21 -7.61 -22.55 12.08
C PRO A 21 -7.04 -22.23 13.46
N ILE A 22 -7.81 -21.53 14.28
CA ILE A 22 -7.46 -21.33 15.69
C ILE A 22 -7.76 -22.61 16.45
N ILE A 23 -6.75 -23.13 17.14
CA ILE A 23 -6.86 -24.29 18.00
C ILE A 23 -6.46 -23.93 19.44
N VAL A 24 -7.12 -24.51 20.41
CA VAL A 24 -6.75 -24.41 21.82
C VAL A 24 -6.01 -25.67 22.23
N ILE A 25 -4.84 -25.52 22.84
CA ILE A 25 -3.96 -26.60 23.23
C ILE A 25 -3.81 -26.58 24.75
N ASP A 26 -3.91 -27.74 25.39
CA ASP A 26 -3.54 -27.90 26.80
C ASP A 26 -2.02 -27.73 26.99
N GLU A 27 -1.62 -26.81 27.86
CA GLU A 27 -0.23 -26.45 28.07
C GLU A 27 0.60 -27.62 28.64
N ASN A 28 -0.02 -28.53 29.41
CA ASN A 28 0.66 -29.64 30.06
C ASN A 28 0.81 -30.87 29.18
N THR A 29 -0.22 -31.15 28.37
CA THR A 29 -0.23 -32.37 27.53
C THR A 29 0.18 -32.11 26.09
N GLY A 30 0.06 -30.85 25.62
CA GLY A 30 0.26 -30.46 24.20
C GLY A 30 -0.84 -30.97 23.27
N GLU A 31 -1.95 -31.48 23.82
CA GLU A 31 -3.08 -32.01 23.05
C GLU A 31 -4.10 -30.91 22.75
N GLU A 32 -4.73 -31.00 21.58
CA GLU A 32 -5.80 -30.09 21.15
C GLU A 32 -7.06 -30.34 21.98
N LEU A 33 -7.60 -29.26 22.57
CA LEU A 33 -8.88 -29.25 23.28
C LEU A 33 -10.02 -29.02 22.28
N LYS A 34 -10.52 -30.09 21.66
CA LYS A 34 -11.59 -30.03 20.68
C LYS A 34 -12.89 -29.53 21.29
N GLY A 35 -13.54 -28.60 20.59
CA GLY A 35 -14.82 -28.04 21.03
C GLY A 35 -14.70 -27.07 22.21
N HIS A 36 -13.54 -26.48 22.41
CA HIS A 36 -13.35 -25.46 23.44
C HIS A 36 -14.15 -24.19 23.12
N ASP A 37 -14.76 -23.57 24.11
CA ASP A 37 -15.62 -22.37 23.96
C ASP A 37 -14.93 -21.23 23.21
N LEU A 38 -13.63 -21.04 23.41
CA LEU A 38 -12.86 -20.03 22.70
C LEU A 38 -12.75 -20.31 21.19
N THR A 39 -12.59 -21.59 20.82
CA THR A 39 -12.56 -21.98 19.39
C THR A 39 -13.91 -21.72 18.73
N GLU A 40 -15.00 -22.05 19.41
CA GLU A 40 -16.35 -21.77 18.91
C GLU A 40 -16.64 -20.26 18.85
N PHE A 41 -16.24 -19.50 19.86
CA PHE A 41 -16.34 -18.04 19.88
C PHE A 41 -15.62 -17.38 18.70
N MET A 42 -14.42 -17.85 18.35
CA MET A 42 -13.63 -17.25 17.26
C MET A 42 -14.17 -17.54 15.87
N LYS A 43 -15.09 -18.50 15.69
CA LYS A 43 -15.79 -18.71 14.40
C LYS A 43 -16.67 -17.53 14.00
N GLU A 44 -17.28 -16.85 14.98
CA GLU A 44 -18.07 -15.64 14.78
C GLU A 44 -17.78 -14.65 15.93
N PRO A 45 -16.61 -13.98 15.88
CA PRO A 45 -16.14 -13.14 16.98
C PRO A 45 -17.00 -11.89 17.20
N CYS A 46 -17.72 -11.44 16.18
CA CYS A 46 -18.76 -10.42 16.29
C CYS A 46 -19.85 -10.67 15.23
N PRO A 47 -21.08 -10.14 15.43
CA PRO A 47 -22.20 -10.37 14.51
C PRO A 47 -21.82 -10.04 13.06
N GLN A 48 -22.15 -10.95 12.14
CA GLN A 48 -21.94 -10.83 10.69
C GLN A 48 -20.48 -10.82 10.21
N VAL A 49 -19.53 -11.18 11.07
CA VAL A 49 -18.11 -11.27 10.71
C VAL A 49 -17.59 -12.64 11.12
N ASP A 50 -17.18 -13.42 10.16
CA ASP A 50 -16.56 -14.72 10.40
C ASP A 50 -15.07 -14.61 10.79
N GLU A 51 -14.48 -15.74 11.17
CA GLU A 51 -13.07 -15.83 11.59
C GLU A 51 -12.12 -15.30 10.51
N VAL A 52 -12.36 -15.66 9.25
CA VAL A 52 -11.49 -15.31 8.13
C VAL A 52 -11.51 -13.80 7.87
N ASP A 53 -12.70 -13.22 7.77
CA ASP A 53 -12.87 -11.78 7.54
C ASP A 53 -12.34 -10.96 8.73
N PHE A 54 -12.54 -11.46 9.95
CA PHE A 54 -12.01 -10.84 11.15
C PHE A 54 -10.49 -10.75 11.11
N TRP A 55 -9.77 -11.83 10.83
CA TRP A 55 -8.31 -11.83 10.78
C TRP A 55 -7.76 -11.05 9.61
N LYS A 56 -8.39 -11.12 8.44
CA LYS A 56 -8.02 -10.30 7.27
C LYS A 56 -8.10 -8.81 7.57
N ALA A 57 -9.21 -8.36 8.15
CA ALA A 57 -9.39 -6.95 8.51
C ALA A 57 -8.33 -6.48 9.53
N ASN A 58 -8.07 -7.29 10.56
CA ASN A 58 -7.08 -6.97 11.58
C ASN A 58 -5.66 -6.91 11.03
N MET A 59 -5.28 -7.86 10.15
CA MET A 59 -3.98 -7.86 9.52
C MET A 59 -3.78 -6.68 8.57
N MET A 60 -4.83 -6.29 7.86
CA MET A 60 -4.84 -5.08 7.03
C MET A 60 -4.61 -3.83 7.88
N PHE A 61 -5.31 -3.67 9.01
CA PHE A 61 -5.13 -2.53 9.92
C PHE A 61 -3.72 -2.48 10.50
N LEU A 62 -3.19 -3.62 10.91
CA LEU A 62 -1.82 -3.72 11.43
C LEU A 62 -0.78 -3.37 10.36
N SER A 63 -0.97 -3.84 9.13
CA SER A 63 -0.05 -3.59 8.01
C SER A 63 -0.06 -2.14 7.55
N ILE A 64 -1.22 -1.49 7.53
CA ILE A 64 -1.36 -0.11 7.04
C ILE A 64 -1.04 0.88 8.17
N ALA A 65 -1.75 0.78 9.29
CA ALA A 65 -1.70 1.76 10.37
C ALA A 65 -0.72 1.37 11.49
N GLY A 66 -0.32 0.10 11.56
CA GLY A 66 0.53 -0.40 12.65
C GLY A 66 -0.22 -0.66 13.95
N PHE A 67 -1.52 -0.73 13.89
CA PHE A 67 -2.40 -0.97 15.05
C PHE A 67 -3.48 -2.00 14.69
N MET A 68 -3.69 -2.90 15.61
CA MET A 68 -4.78 -3.85 15.64
C MET A 68 -5.37 -3.81 17.05
N GLY A 69 -6.66 -3.62 17.16
CA GLY A 69 -7.32 -3.52 18.46
C GLY A 69 -8.77 -3.96 18.40
N TRP A 70 -9.26 -4.51 19.50
CA TRP A 70 -10.59 -5.06 19.64
C TRP A 70 -11.25 -4.46 20.87
N GLU A 71 -12.43 -3.87 20.68
CA GLU A 71 -13.30 -3.50 21.79
C GLU A 71 -14.07 -4.74 22.26
N GLN A 72 -14.04 -5.00 23.57
CA GLN A 72 -14.78 -6.08 24.18
C GLN A 72 -16.20 -5.63 24.52
N ASP A 73 -17.20 -6.35 24.05
CA ASP A 73 -18.57 -6.26 24.54
C ASP A 73 -18.77 -7.32 25.64
N ASN A 74 -18.82 -6.84 26.87
CA ASN A 74 -18.92 -7.70 28.03
C ASN A 74 -20.36 -7.76 28.55
N SER A 75 -20.79 -8.96 28.93
CA SER A 75 -22.02 -9.18 29.67
C SER A 75 -21.89 -8.65 31.11
N ASN A 76 -23.01 -8.55 31.83
CA ASN A 76 -23.03 -8.08 33.23
C ASN A 76 -22.24 -8.98 34.20
N ASP A 77 -22.04 -10.24 33.83
CA ASP A 77 -21.24 -11.24 34.58
C ASP A 77 -19.74 -11.20 34.22
N GLY A 78 -19.32 -10.32 33.30
CA GLY A 78 -17.97 -10.20 32.86
C GLY A 78 -17.59 -11.12 31.69
N THR A 79 -18.50 -11.94 31.20
CA THR A 79 -18.26 -12.81 30.04
C THR A 79 -18.19 -11.96 28.75
N ILE A 80 -17.20 -12.18 27.90
CA ILE A 80 -17.07 -11.52 26.59
C ILE A 80 -18.12 -12.13 25.64
N ARG A 81 -19.03 -11.30 25.12
CA ARG A 81 -20.05 -11.72 24.15
C ARG A 81 -19.61 -11.51 22.71
N ALA A 82 -18.85 -10.47 22.46
CA ALA A 82 -18.34 -10.13 21.14
C ALA A 82 -17.04 -9.29 21.26
N ILE A 83 -16.24 -9.32 20.20
CA ILE A 83 -15.08 -8.46 20.05
C ILE A 83 -15.17 -7.72 18.71
N TYR A 84 -15.14 -6.40 18.75
CA TYR A 84 -15.28 -5.55 17.56
C TYR A 84 -13.94 -4.97 17.16
N PRO A 85 -13.49 -5.16 15.90
CA PRO A 85 -12.26 -4.54 15.40
C PRO A 85 -12.38 -3.01 15.43
N ILE A 86 -11.39 -2.35 16.01
CA ILE A 86 -11.30 -0.89 16.07
C ILE A 86 -10.57 -0.41 14.82
N MET A 87 -11.22 0.41 14.01
CA MET A 87 -10.64 0.98 12.79
C MET A 87 -9.63 2.09 13.13
N PRO A 88 -8.33 1.92 12.85
CA PRO A 88 -7.30 2.87 13.25
C PRO A 88 -7.47 4.28 12.70
N GLN A 89 -8.00 4.42 11.47
CA GLN A 89 -8.20 5.70 10.81
C GLN A 89 -9.23 6.61 11.51
N TYR A 90 -10.09 6.01 12.33
CA TYR A 90 -11.11 6.73 13.11
C TYR A 90 -10.78 6.79 14.60
N SER A 91 -9.55 6.44 14.96
CA SER A 91 -9.09 6.29 16.33
C SER A 91 -8.06 7.34 16.70
N SER A 92 -8.18 7.91 17.88
CA SER A 92 -7.19 8.78 18.51
C SER A 92 -6.76 8.22 19.85
N PHE A 93 -5.47 7.99 20.02
CA PHE A 93 -4.89 7.40 21.22
C PHE A 93 -4.67 8.49 22.27
N MET A 94 -5.32 8.35 23.42
CA MET A 94 -5.31 9.34 24.48
C MET A 94 -4.47 8.86 25.66
N ARG A 95 -3.55 9.71 26.08
CA ARG A 95 -2.70 9.48 27.24
C ARG A 95 -3.44 9.81 28.54
N GLY A 96 -3.25 9.00 29.58
CA GLY A 96 -3.73 9.27 30.93
C GLY A 96 -2.63 9.74 31.89
N GLN A 97 -3.02 10.04 33.11
CA GLN A 97 -2.06 10.30 34.18
C GLN A 97 -1.44 8.97 34.65
N GLY A 98 -0.13 8.82 34.45
CA GLY A 98 0.61 7.62 34.86
C GLY A 98 0.47 6.40 33.92
N ARG A 99 -0.25 6.53 32.82
CA ARG A 99 -0.39 5.46 31.80
C ARG A 99 -0.05 6.00 30.41
N LEU A 100 0.60 5.17 29.60
CA LEU A 100 0.91 5.54 28.21
C LEU A 100 -0.35 5.64 27.36
N LEU A 101 -1.26 4.68 27.49
CA LEU A 101 -2.56 4.67 26.86
C LEU A 101 -3.63 4.55 27.95
N ASP A 102 -4.60 5.45 27.96
CA ASP A 102 -5.71 5.49 28.91
C ASP A 102 -7.02 5.07 28.22
N ARG A 103 -7.25 5.62 27.03
CA ARG A 103 -8.43 5.35 26.23
C ARG A 103 -8.16 5.59 24.76
N ILE A 104 -9.00 4.99 23.93
CA ILE A 104 -9.07 5.30 22.51
C ILE A 104 -10.34 6.13 22.28
N ARG A 105 -10.18 7.32 21.74
CA ARG A 105 -11.29 8.14 21.25
C ARG A 105 -11.64 7.68 19.85
N TYR A 106 -12.83 7.19 19.65
CA TYR A 106 -13.28 6.54 18.45
C TYR A 106 -14.50 7.24 17.84
N GLN A 107 -14.45 7.49 16.52
CA GLN A 107 -15.53 8.12 15.77
C GLN A 107 -15.69 7.41 14.41
N PRO A 108 -16.40 6.29 14.33
CA PRO A 108 -16.47 5.45 13.13
C PRO A 108 -17.06 6.14 11.90
N TYR A 109 -17.92 7.16 12.11
CA TYR A 109 -18.54 7.93 11.02
C TYR A 109 -18.51 9.42 11.30
N THR A 110 -18.27 10.20 10.24
CA THR A 110 -18.34 11.68 10.31
C THR A 110 -19.72 12.12 10.74
N GLY A 111 -19.78 12.96 11.79
CA GLY A 111 -21.04 13.45 12.35
C GLY A 111 -21.57 12.67 13.55
N MET A 112 -21.03 11.50 13.86
CA MET A 112 -21.31 10.81 15.13
C MET A 112 -20.55 11.47 16.30
N PRO A 113 -21.09 11.41 17.53
CA PRO A 113 -20.34 11.81 18.71
C PRO A 113 -19.13 10.88 18.90
N TYR A 114 -18.06 11.42 19.48
CA TYR A 114 -16.91 10.62 19.88
C TYR A 114 -17.30 9.66 21.00
N MET A 115 -16.83 8.43 20.91
CA MET A 115 -16.89 7.44 21.97
C MET A 115 -15.49 7.30 22.58
N ASP A 116 -15.39 7.45 23.90
CA ASP A 116 -14.14 7.18 24.60
C ASP A 116 -14.17 5.74 25.14
N ILE A 117 -13.36 4.87 24.54
CA ILE A 117 -13.26 3.45 24.93
C ILE A 117 -12.09 3.33 25.91
N PRO A 118 -12.31 3.00 27.19
CA PRO A 118 -11.25 2.84 28.17
C PRO A 118 -10.35 1.64 27.82
N VAL A 119 -9.06 1.74 28.10
CA VAL A 119 -8.05 0.73 27.73
C VAL A 119 -8.35 -0.65 28.33
N GLU A 120 -9.03 -0.70 29.46
CA GLU A 120 -9.44 -1.95 30.14
C GLU A 120 -10.45 -2.78 29.31
N ARG A 121 -11.16 -2.14 28.38
CA ARG A 121 -12.08 -2.80 27.45
C ARG A 121 -11.45 -3.09 26.09
N ILE A 122 -10.15 -2.87 25.93
CA ILE A 122 -9.48 -2.99 24.65
C ILE A 122 -8.39 -4.04 24.76
N MET A 123 -8.44 -5.05 23.89
CA MET A 123 -7.29 -5.87 23.57
C MET A 123 -6.62 -5.26 22.35
N TYR A 124 -5.32 -5.01 22.40
CA TYR A 124 -4.64 -4.39 21.27
C TYR A 124 -3.20 -4.86 21.11
N TYR A 125 -2.74 -4.78 19.87
CA TYR A 125 -1.34 -4.88 19.49
C TYR A 125 -0.97 -3.71 18.59
N MET A 126 0.20 -3.11 18.78
CA MET A 126 0.69 -2.04 17.93
C MET A 126 2.20 -2.15 17.69
N TYR A 127 2.63 -1.73 16.52
CA TYR A 127 4.03 -1.44 16.26
C TYR A 127 4.38 -0.08 16.88
N PRO A 128 5.24 -0.04 17.92
CA PRO A 128 5.55 1.22 18.58
C PRO A 128 6.37 2.15 17.69
N ASP A 129 6.00 3.42 17.64
CA ASP A 129 6.86 4.46 17.11
C ASP A 129 7.79 4.97 18.24
N PRO A 130 9.11 4.78 18.14
CA PRO A 130 10.04 5.19 19.19
C PRO A 130 10.04 6.70 19.45
N ARG A 131 9.61 7.50 18.48
CA ARG A 131 9.52 8.96 18.60
C ARG A 131 8.40 9.43 19.55
N PHE A 132 7.39 8.57 19.76
CA PHE A 132 6.19 8.90 20.52
C PHE A 132 5.93 7.97 21.71
N TYR A 133 6.94 7.24 22.19
CA TYR A 133 6.81 6.28 23.30
C TYR A 133 5.67 5.28 23.16
N GLY A 134 5.37 4.86 21.93
CA GLY A 134 4.29 3.90 21.65
C GLY A 134 2.87 4.49 21.65
N LEU A 135 2.70 5.82 21.76
CA LEU A 135 1.39 6.47 21.65
C LEU A 135 0.87 6.59 20.24
N LYS A 136 1.76 6.46 19.25
CA LYS A 136 1.38 6.41 17.83
C LYS A 136 1.91 5.13 17.25
N PRO A 137 1.05 4.34 16.62
CA PRO A 137 1.50 3.17 15.87
C PRO A 137 2.26 3.59 14.61
N LEU A 138 3.27 2.82 14.25
CA LEU A 138 4.04 3.01 13.02
C LEU A 138 3.97 1.74 12.18
N GLY A 139 2.97 1.65 11.31
CA GLY A 139 2.81 0.52 10.40
C GLY A 139 3.93 0.39 9.36
N PRO A 140 4.11 -0.78 8.77
CA PRO A 140 5.02 -1.00 7.66
C PRO A 140 4.81 0.00 6.51
N THR A 141 3.57 0.29 6.15
CA THR A 141 3.23 1.27 5.10
C THR A 141 3.78 2.67 5.39
N ALA A 142 3.77 3.11 6.65
CA ALA A 142 4.30 4.42 7.01
C ALA A 142 5.82 4.53 6.82
N ARG A 143 6.54 3.41 6.77
CA ARG A 143 7.99 3.37 6.49
C ARG A 143 8.30 3.55 5.00
N LEU A 144 7.28 3.46 4.15
CA LEU A 144 7.37 3.55 2.70
C LEU A 144 7.00 4.92 2.15
N THR A 145 6.89 5.94 3.01
CA THR A 145 6.43 7.30 2.66
C THR A 145 7.22 7.91 1.50
N ASP A 146 8.52 7.60 1.40
CA ASP A 146 9.37 8.13 0.33
C ASP A 146 9.44 7.20 -0.90
N ILE A 147 9.17 5.91 -0.72
CA ILE A 147 9.33 4.90 -1.78
C ILE A 147 8.08 4.84 -2.66
N ILE A 148 6.90 4.79 -2.07
CA ILE A 148 5.62 4.68 -2.80
C ILE A 148 5.39 5.86 -3.76
N PRO A 149 5.63 7.14 -3.38
CA PRO A 149 5.50 8.25 -4.32
C PRO A 149 6.47 8.17 -5.51
N VAL A 150 7.72 7.73 -5.27
CA VAL A 150 8.72 7.57 -6.33
C VAL A 150 8.28 6.48 -7.31
N ASP A 151 7.84 5.34 -6.83
CA ASP A 151 7.33 4.23 -7.61
C ASP A 151 6.11 4.65 -8.46
N THR A 152 5.17 5.35 -7.85
CA THR A 152 4.00 5.92 -8.54
C THR A 152 4.40 6.92 -9.63
N ALA A 153 5.39 7.79 -9.35
CA ALA A 153 5.89 8.77 -10.31
C ALA A 153 6.57 8.08 -11.51
N MET A 154 7.34 7.03 -11.26
CA MET A 154 7.96 6.23 -12.32
C MET A 154 6.93 5.59 -13.24
N THR A 155 5.91 4.95 -12.69
CA THR A 155 4.79 4.38 -13.46
C THR A 155 4.08 5.45 -14.31
N GLN A 156 3.91 6.66 -13.77
CA GLN A 156 3.33 7.77 -14.52
C GLN A 156 4.22 8.24 -15.67
N ILE A 157 5.53 8.34 -15.46
CA ILE A 157 6.49 8.73 -16.50
C ILE A 157 6.49 7.70 -17.62
N VAL A 158 6.55 6.41 -17.29
CA VAL A 158 6.45 5.31 -18.28
C VAL A 158 5.14 5.40 -19.06
N GLY A 159 4.03 5.57 -18.36
CA GLY A 159 2.72 5.71 -18.99
C GLY A 159 2.61 6.94 -19.92
N GLN A 160 3.23 8.07 -19.56
CA GLN A 160 3.29 9.25 -20.44
C GLN A 160 4.19 9.03 -21.64
N PHE A 161 5.34 8.40 -21.44
CA PHE A 161 6.25 8.03 -22.51
C PHE A 161 5.56 7.16 -23.57
N LEU A 162 4.86 6.13 -23.15
CA LEU A 162 4.10 5.25 -24.04
C LEU A 162 2.95 6.00 -24.75
N ARG A 163 2.22 6.87 -24.04
CA ARG A 163 1.17 7.69 -24.66
C ARG A 163 1.69 8.69 -25.69
N ASN A 164 2.93 9.13 -25.54
CA ASN A 164 3.59 10.01 -26.50
C ASN A 164 4.26 9.24 -27.66
N GLY A 165 3.91 7.98 -27.89
CA GLY A 165 4.44 7.16 -28.99
C GLY A 165 5.88 6.69 -28.76
N ALA A 166 6.30 6.56 -27.50
CA ALA A 166 7.65 6.17 -27.11
C ALA A 166 8.76 7.14 -27.61
N PHE A 167 8.41 8.37 -27.97
CA PHE A 167 9.36 9.41 -28.28
C PHE A 167 9.84 10.11 -27.00
N ILE A 168 11.15 10.11 -26.81
CA ILE A 168 11.80 10.93 -25.81
C ILE A 168 11.83 12.37 -26.31
N SER A 169 11.78 13.33 -25.39
CA SER A 169 11.88 14.75 -25.68
C SER A 169 12.93 15.06 -26.74
N GLY A 170 12.54 15.73 -27.78
CA GLY A 170 13.40 16.20 -28.86
C GLY A 170 13.05 17.62 -29.23
N GLN A 171 13.90 18.24 -30.00
CA GLN A 171 13.65 19.58 -30.54
C GLN A 171 13.49 19.52 -32.07
N LEU A 172 12.55 20.30 -32.56
CA LEU A 172 12.44 20.58 -33.98
C LEU A 172 13.35 21.77 -34.27
N VAL A 173 14.41 21.54 -35.03
CA VAL A 173 15.40 22.57 -35.40
C VAL A 173 15.19 22.93 -36.85
N THR A 174 15.30 24.22 -37.17
CA THR A 174 15.31 24.74 -38.53
C THR A 174 16.30 25.89 -38.65
N ASP A 175 16.95 26.01 -39.78
CA ASP A 175 17.82 27.12 -40.11
C ASP A 175 17.05 28.37 -40.60
N GLN A 176 15.70 28.26 -40.73
CA GLN A 176 14.83 29.34 -41.15
C GLN A 176 14.28 30.09 -39.95
N ILE A 177 14.09 31.41 -40.10
CA ILE A 177 13.39 32.22 -39.10
C ILE A 177 11.92 31.87 -39.19
N ILE A 178 11.38 31.30 -38.10
CA ILE A 178 9.97 30.98 -37.93
C ILE A 178 9.37 31.87 -36.85
N ASP A 179 8.12 32.30 -37.06
CA ASP A 179 7.40 33.02 -36.03
C ASP A 179 6.78 32.10 -34.97
N ALA A 180 6.17 32.66 -33.94
CA ALA A 180 5.60 31.89 -32.83
C ALA A 180 4.38 31.06 -33.27
N GLU A 181 3.67 31.45 -34.34
CA GLU A 181 2.51 30.76 -34.86
C GLU A 181 2.92 29.54 -35.67
N ASP A 182 3.92 29.67 -36.54
CA ASP A 182 4.54 28.58 -37.29
C ASP A 182 5.16 27.54 -36.34
N ALA A 183 5.80 27.98 -35.27
CA ALA A 183 6.36 27.07 -34.25
C ALA A 183 5.29 26.28 -33.53
N ARG A 184 4.15 26.88 -33.19
CA ARG A 184 2.99 26.20 -32.59
C ARG A 184 2.37 25.19 -33.55
N PHE A 185 2.19 25.61 -34.80
CA PHE A 185 1.64 24.74 -35.86
C PHE A 185 2.54 23.52 -36.10
N ALA A 186 3.84 23.71 -36.21
CA ALA A 186 4.80 22.62 -36.38
C ALA A 186 4.77 21.65 -35.22
N LYS A 187 4.70 22.16 -33.96
CA LYS A 187 4.59 21.34 -32.75
C LYS A 187 3.29 20.51 -32.74
N GLU A 188 2.16 21.13 -33.08
CA GLU A 188 0.87 20.44 -33.07
C GLU A 188 0.79 19.38 -34.16
N THR A 189 1.24 19.69 -35.38
CA THR A 189 1.31 18.75 -36.50
C THR A 189 2.23 17.56 -36.17
N PHE A 190 3.39 17.82 -35.55
CA PHE A 190 4.27 16.76 -35.10
C PHE A 190 3.62 15.86 -34.07
N ARG A 191 2.91 16.47 -33.10
CA ARG A 191 2.19 15.74 -32.06
C ARG A 191 1.04 14.90 -32.61
N GLN A 192 0.29 15.40 -33.58
CA GLN A 192 -0.79 14.65 -34.22
C GLN A 192 -0.25 13.49 -35.06
N ALA A 193 0.84 13.67 -35.75
CA ALA A 193 1.46 12.64 -36.58
C ALA A 193 2.13 11.51 -35.76
N HIS A 194 2.72 11.85 -34.61
CA HIS A 194 3.57 10.89 -33.86
C HIS A 194 3.09 10.65 -32.40
N GLY A 195 2.06 11.35 -31.95
CA GLY A 195 1.49 11.15 -30.62
C GLY A 195 0.60 9.90 -30.56
N GLY A 196 0.70 9.17 -29.43
CA GLY A 196 -0.13 8.01 -29.16
C GLY A 196 0.50 6.65 -29.53
N PRO A 197 0.00 5.57 -28.92
CA PRO A 197 0.56 4.23 -29.11
C PRO A 197 0.37 3.68 -30.52
N ASN A 198 -0.62 4.16 -31.26
CA ASN A 198 -0.92 3.70 -32.62
C ASN A 198 0.01 4.27 -33.69
N ASN A 199 0.68 5.39 -33.38
CA ASN A 199 1.60 6.08 -34.30
C ASN A 199 3.07 5.86 -33.89
N ALA A 200 3.33 4.96 -32.96
CA ALA A 200 4.67 4.65 -32.50
C ALA A 200 5.50 4.01 -33.63
N GLY A 201 6.60 4.68 -34.00
CA GLY A 201 7.49 4.21 -35.07
C GLY A 201 7.14 4.68 -36.47
N ASP A 202 6.19 5.57 -36.64
CA ASP A 202 5.84 6.12 -37.95
C ASP A 202 6.92 7.05 -38.50
N VAL A 203 6.99 7.16 -39.83
CA VAL A 203 8.07 7.92 -40.51
C VAL A 203 7.74 9.38 -40.52
N LEU A 204 8.69 10.19 -40.00
CA LEU A 204 8.57 11.65 -40.01
C LEU A 204 8.90 12.21 -41.39
N VAL A 205 7.91 12.80 -42.05
CA VAL A 205 8.13 13.61 -43.26
C VAL A 205 8.08 15.09 -42.89
N THR A 206 9.22 15.75 -42.93
CA THR A 206 9.35 17.19 -42.61
C THR A 206 9.50 18.04 -43.85
N GLY A 207 8.76 19.15 -43.92
CA GLY A 207 8.97 20.22 -44.90
C GLY A 207 9.75 21.40 -44.32
N LYS A 208 10.15 22.35 -45.16
CA LYS A 208 10.80 23.62 -44.75
C LYS A 208 12.11 23.46 -43.94
N GLY A 209 12.87 22.42 -44.18
CA GLY A 209 14.19 22.25 -43.49
C GLY A 209 14.11 21.93 -42.00
N LEU A 210 12.93 21.53 -41.48
CA LEU A 210 12.79 21.07 -40.11
C LEU A 210 13.52 19.75 -39.90
N LYS A 211 14.42 19.69 -38.91
CA LYS A 211 15.09 18.48 -38.49
C LYS A 211 14.68 18.15 -37.07
N PHE A 212 14.40 16.90 -36.83
CA PHE A 212 14.15 16.41 -35.47
C PHE A 212 15.47 15.95 -34.87
N GLU A 213 15.91 16.65 -33.83
CA GLU A 213 17.07 16.27 -33.03
C GLU A 213 16.60 15.67 -31.71
N ARG A 214 17.00 14.43 -31.47
CA ARG A 214 16.72 13.79 -30.18
C ARG A 214 17.58 14.43 -29.10
N MET A 215 16.96 14.90 -28.03
CA MET A 215 17.70 15.25 -26.82
C MET A 215 18.19 13.93 -26.19
N ASN A 216 19.52 13.83 -26.10
CA ASN A 216 20.24 12.63 -25.66
C ASN A 216 19.77 12.12 -24.29
N ASN A 217 18.91 11.10 -24.27
CA ASN A 217 18.90 10.05 -23.25
C ASN A 217 17.91 8.99 -23.73
N THR A 218 18.41 7.84 -24.08
CA THR A 218 17.54 6.69 -24.33
C THR A 218 16.87 6.28 -23.02
N PHE A 219 15.60 5.87 -23.08
CA PHE A 219 14.85 5.35 -21.91
C PHE A 219 15.63 4.24 -21.18
N ARG A 220 16.46 3.49 -21.89
CA ARG A 220 17.40 2.49 -21.37
C ARG A 220 18.51 3.08 -20.48
N GLU A 221 18.90 4.33 -20.74
CA GLU A 221 19.96 5.03 -19.99
C GLU A 221 19.40 5.73 -18.73
N MET A 222 18.07 5.80 -18.58
CA MET A 222 17.42 6.41 -17.42
C MET A 222 17.39 5.52 -16.17
N VAL A 223 18.03 4.36 -16.17
CA VAL A 223 18.17 3.47 -14.99
C VAL A 223 16.81 3.04 -14.36
N PHE A 224 15.69 3.24 -15.08
CA PHE A 224 14.35 2.93 -14.57
C PHE A 224 14.17 1.47 -14.14
N PRO A 225 14.61 0.45 -14.92
CA PRO A 225 14.42 -0.94 -14.52
C PRO A 225 15.11 -1.31 -13.21
N GLU A 226 16.29 -0.72 -12.95
CA GLU A 226 17.05 -0.99 -11.73
C GLU A 226 16.41 -0.31 -10.50
N VAL A 227 15.87 0.90 -10.67
CA VAL A 227 15.17 1.61 -9.60
C VAL A 227 13.86 0.93 -9.29
N ASP A 228 13.12 0.48 -10.30
CA ASP A 228 11.86 -0.27 -10.15
C ASP A 228 12.10 -1.56 -9.35
N ALA A 229 13.02 -2.40 -9.79
CA ALA A 229 13.40 -3.62 -9.10
C ALA A 229 13.86 -3.37 -7.65
N ARG A 230 14.59 -2.28 -7.40
CA ARG A 230 15.01 -1.88 -6.07
C ARG A 230 13.83 -1.45 -5.20
N ASN A 231 12.85 -0.73 -5.78
CA ASN A 231 11.65 -0.30 -5.05
C ASN A 231 10.80 -1.49 -4.66
N GLU A 232 10.54 -2.45 -5.55
CA GLU A 232 9.84 -3.70 -5.24
C GLU A 232 10.46 -4.41 -4.04
N VAL A 233 11.78 -4.61 -4.06
CA VAL A 233 12.50 -5.25 -2.95
C VAL A 233 12.33 -4.49 -1.64
N ARG A 234 12.45 -3.15 -1.66
CA ARG A 234 12.29 -2.32 -0.47
C ARG A 234 10.89 -2.37 0.10
N ILE A 235 9.88 -2.38 -0.77
CA ILE A 235 8.49 -2.53 -0.34
C ILE A 235 8.31 -3.88 0.33
N CYS A 236 8.72 -4.98 -0.30
CA CYS A 236 8.65 -6.32 0.30
C CYS A 236 9.38 -6.39 1.66
N MET A 237 10.58 -5.83 1.75
CA MET A 237 11.37 -5.81 2.99
C MET A 237 10.65 -5.04 4.12
N ALA A 238 9.92 -3.96 3.82
CA ALA A 238 9.17 -3.21 4.82
C ALA A 238 8.06 -4.04 5.48
N TYR A 239 7.47 -4.98 4.72
CA TYR A 239 6.48 -5.95 5.22
C TYR A 239 7.10 -7.25 5.73
N GLY A 240 8.42 -7.44 5.63
CA GLY A 240 9.10 -8.67 6.03
C GLY A 240 8.88 -9.84 5.06
N ILE A 241 8.46 -9.57 3.83
CA ILE A 241 8.14 -10.57 2.81
C ILE A 241 9.32 -10.73 1.85
N LYS A 242 9.60 -11.98 1.46
CA LYS A 242 10.57 -12.25 0.39
C LYS A 242 9.92 -11.95 -0.97
N PRO A 243 10.59 -11.19 -1.88
CA PRO A 243 10.02 -10.81 -3.19
C PRO A 243 9.50 -12.00 -4.01
N ILE A 244 10.13 -13.15 -3.91
CA ILE A 244 9.72 -14.37 -4.62
C ILE A 244 8.29 -14.84 -4.26
N LEU A 245 7.81 -14.53 -3.05
CA LEU A 245 6.48 -14.96 -2.61
C LEU A 245 5.33 -14.19 -3.28
N ILE A 246 5.61 -12.99 -3.79
CA ILE A 246 4.65 -12.19 -4.57
C ILE A 246 4.95 -12.23 -6.08
N SER A 247 5.78 -13.20 -6.51
CA SER A 247 6.22 -13.33 -7.90
C SER A 247 6.93 -12.09 -8.45
N ALA A 248 7.57 -11.30 -7.61
CA ALA A 248 8.36 -10.17 -8.03
C ALA A 248 9.58 -10.65 -8.84
N LYS A 249 9.84 -10.02 -9.98
CA LYS A 249 10.85 -10.40 -10.96
C LYS A 249 12.25 -10.59 -10.35
N VAL A 250 12.62 -9.74 -9.40
CA VAL A 250 13.91 -9.78 -8.71
C VAL A 250 14.08 -11.04 -7.83
N GLY A 251 12.96 -11.60 -7.32
CA GLY A 251 13.00 -12.84 -6.55
C GLY A 251 13.25 -14.07 -7.42
N MET A 252 12.79 -14.05 -8.67
CA MET A 252 12.93 -15.16 -9.62
C MET A 252 14.35 -15.31 -10.15
N ASP A 253 15.04 -14.20 -10.41
CA ASP A 253 16.41 -14.21 -10.98
C ASP A 253 17.48 -14.72 -9.98
N ARG A 254 17.16 -14.83 -8.68
CA ARG A 254 18.09 -15.32 -7.63
C ARG A 254 17.82 -16.77 -7.20
N SER A 255 16.83 -17.42 -7.78
CA SER A 255 16.47 -18.81 -7.45
C SER A 255 17.06 -19.83 -8.43
N THR A 256 17.83 -19.38 -9.39
CA THR A 256 18.70 -20.18 -10.28
C THR A 256 20.15 -20.01 -9.89
#